data_32a41b3c3e6f4e966bbebd4d19d64c17
#
_entry.id   32a41b3c3e6f4e966bbebd4d19d64c17
#
_cell.length_a   1.000
_cell.length_b   1.000
_cell.length_c   1.000
_cell.angle_alpha   90.00
_cell.angle_beta   90.00
_cell.angle_gamma   90.00
#
_symmetry.space_group_name_H-M   'P 1'
#
loop_
_entity.id
_entity.type
_entity.pdbx_description
1 polymer ?
#
loop_
_entity_poly.entity_id
_entity_poly.type
_entity_poly.pdbx_seq_one_letter_code
_entity_poly.pdbx_strand_id
1 'polypeptide(L)'
;MSLTITEYFKLTKPGVLYLLMITAGASMVLATNFNLNLVKALTGFIGIAFIAGSSAAINQILDFKYDSVMERTGKRPIVTGKISIFSATLFAIFLLFIGSALILYFNNFLTWALTFATWVFYAFIYTKILKFSGVLNIVIGGLAGSMPPLLGWTAVVGTID
;
A
#
# COMPACT_ATOMS: atom_id res chain seq x y z
N MET A 1 -17.47 -8.26 17.55
CA MET A 1 -16.02 -8.07 17.37
C MET A 1 -15.53 -8.45 15.96
N SER A 2 -16.03 -9.50 15.34
CA SER A 2 -15.62 -9.92 13.97
C SER A 2 -15.95 -8.90 12.86
N LEU A 3 -17.09 -8.22 12.93
CA LEU A 3 -17.49 -7.20 11.94
C LEU A 3 -16.51 -6.02 11.87
N THR A 4 -15.94 -5.61 13.00
CA THR A 4 -15.01 -4.49 13.08
C THR A 4 -13.69 -4.79 12.39
N ILE A 5 -13.11 -5.98 12.57
CA ILE A 5 -11.85 -6.38 11.91
C ILE A 5 -12.03 -6.43 10.40
N THR A 6 -13.14 -6.99 9.93
CA THR A 6 -13.45 -7.03 8.49
C THR A 6 -13.56 -5.63 7.87
N GLU A 7 -14.14 -4.66 8.60
CA GLU A 7 -14.26 -3.30 8.09
C GLU A 7 -12.88 -2.60 8.02
N TYR A 8 -11.99 -2.82 8.99
CA TYR A 8 -10.60 -2.33 8.91
C TYR A 8 -9.84 -2.96 7.76
N PHE A 9 -10.01 -4.28 7.53
CA PHE A 9 -9.40 -4.96 6.39
C PHE A 9 -9.87 -4.38 5.05
N LYS A 10 -11.14 -3.97 4.91
CA LYS A 10 -11.64 -3.30 3.71
C LYS A 10 -10.95 -1.95 3.42
N LEU A 11 -10.43 -1.26 4.45
CA LEU A 11 -9.68 0.00 4.24
C LEU A 11 -8.40 -0.24 3.43
N THR A 12 -7.76 -1.39 3.56
CA THR A 12 -6.53 -1.71 2.84
C THR A 12 -6.75 -2.07 1.36
N LYS A 13 -8.01 -2.09 0.88
CA LYS A 13 -8.37 -2.51 -0.49
C LYS A 13 -7.80 -3.89 -0.85
N PRO A 14 -8.22 -4.97 -0.18
CA PRO A 14 -7.57 -6.28 -0.26
C PRO A 14 -7.43 -6.84 -1.68
N GLY A 15 -8.40 -6.61 -2.57
CA GLY A 15 -8.32 -7.06 -3.96
C GLY A 15 -7.17 -6.42 -4.74
N VAL A 16 -6.93 -5.11 -4.54
CA VAL A 16 -5.79 -4.41 -5.16
C VAL A 16 -4.50 -4.84 -4.49
N LEU A 17 -4.47 -4.88 -3.15
CA LEU A 17 -3.31 -5.28 -2.37
C LEU A 17 -2.82 -6.68 -2.77
N TYR A 18 -3.74 -7.62 -2.97
CA TYR A 18 -3.43 -8.99 -3.40
C TYR A 18 -2.65 -9.01 -4.73
N LEU A 19 -3.10 -8.24 -5.74
CA LEU A 19 -2.42 -8.15 -7.03
C LEU A 19 -1.01 -7.56 -6.89
N LEU A 20 -0.86 -6.49 -6.12
CA LEU A 20 0.45 -5.87 -5.85
C LEU A 20 1.40 -6.86 -5.17
N MET A 21 0.89 -7.63 -4.22
CA MET A 21 1.71 -8.59 -3.46
C MET A 21 2.12 -9.81 -4.28
N ILE A 22 1.30 -10.27 -5.24
CA ILE A 22 1.71 -11.32 -6.19
C ILE A 22 2.94 -10.88 -6.98
N THR A 23 2.92 -9.67 -7.53
CA THR A 23 4.03 -9.17 -8.36
C THR A 23 5.29 -8.90 -7.54
N ALA A 24 5.14 -8.39 -6.31
CA ALA A 24 6.27 -8.23 -5.39
C ALA A 24 6.88 -9.60 -5.00
N GLY A 25 6.04 -10.58 -4.65
CA GLY A 25 6.49 -11.92 -4.27
C GLY A 25 7.18 -12.65 -5.44
N ALA A 26 6.63 -12.58 -6.65
CA ALA A 26 7.24 -13.14 -7.84
C ALA A 26 8.64 -12.52 -8.09
N SER A 27 8.76 -11.20 -7.94
CA SER A 27 10.03 -10.50 -8.08
C SER A 27 11.05 -10.93 -7.02
N MET A 28 10.66 -11.13 -5.76
CA MET A 28 11.54 -11.63 -4.70
C MET A 28 12.14 -12.99 -5.05
N VAL A 29 11.33 -13.90 -5.60
CA VAL A 29 11.78 -15.24 -5.99
C VAL A 29 12.75 -15.17 -7.16
N LEU A 30 12.43 -14.39 -8.19
CA LEU A 30 13.27 -14.21 -9.39
C LEU A 30 14.60 -13.53 -9.04
N ALA A 31 14.58 -12.50 -8.20
CA ALA A 31 15.77 -11.75 -7.80
C ALA A 31 16.82 -12.60 -7.09
N THR A 32 16.44 -13.71 -6.49
CA THR A 32 17.31 -14.60 -5.73
C THR A 32 17.61 -15.92 -6.46
N ASN A 33 17.19 -16.06 -7.72
CA ASN A 33 17.27 -17.32 -8.45
C ASN A 33 16.77 -18.52 -7.63
N PHE A 34 15.61 -18.35 -6.98
CA PHE A 34 14.94 -19.33 -6.08
C PHE A 34 15.71 -19.65 -4.79
N ASN A 35 16.83 -19.00 -4.51
CA ASN A 35 17.58 -19.16 -3.25
C ASN A 35 17.20 -18.06 -2.25
N LEU A 36 15.95 -18.11 -1.78
CA LEU A 36 15.29 -17.06 -1.02
C LEU A 36 15.67 -17.11 0.47
N ASN A 37 16.17 -16.00 1.02
CA ASN A 37 16.24 -15.84 2.46
C ASN A 37 14.82 -15.57 2.99
N LEU A 38 14.22 -16.57 3.65
CA LEU A 38 12.83 -16.53 4.10
C LEU A 38 12.53 -15.37 5.06
N VAL A 39 13.47 -15.02 5.95
CA VAL A 39 13.27 -13.92 6.90
C VAL A 39 13.16 -12.59 6.14
N LYS A 40 14.13 -12.29 5.27
CA LYS A 40 14.11 -11.07 4.45
C LYS A 40 12.88 -11.02 3.54
N ALA A 41 12.52 -12.14 2.92
CA ALA A 41 11.37 -12.20 2.04
C ALA A 41 10.05 -11.95 2.78
N LEU A 42 9.82 -12.65 3.88
CA LEU A 42 8.58 -12.51 4.66
C LEU A 42 8.45 -11.12 5.29
N THR A 43 9.52 -10.60 5.89
CA THR A 43 9.49 -9.27 6.51
C THR A 43 9.34 -8.16 5.48
N GLY A 44 10.03 -8.25 4.34
CA GLY A 44 9.87 -7.33 3.22
C GLY A 44 8.47 -7.39 2.62
N PHE A 45 7.95 -8.59 2.38
CA PHE A 45 6.61 -8.81 1.86
C PHE A 45 5.53 -8.21 2.77
N ILE A 46 5.56 -8.53 4.07
CA ILE A 46 4.60 -8.01 5.05
C ILE A 46 4.77 -6.49 5.22
N GLY A 47 6.01 -6.00 5.27
CA GLY A 47 6.29 -4.58 5.40
C GLY A 47 5.76 -3.76 4.22
N ILE A 48 6.01 -4.21 2.99
CA ILE A 48 5.45 -3.60 1.76
C ILE A 48 3.93 -3.64 1.79
N ALA A 49 3.33 -4.78 2.17
CA ALA A 49 1.87 -4.92 2.26
C ALA A 49 1.25 -3.94 3.26
N PHE A 50 1.88 -3.74 4.42
CA PHE A 50 1.39 -2.81 5.43
C PHE A 50 1.47 -1.36 4.97
N ILE A 51 2.59 -0.94 4.36
CA ILE A 51 2.72 0.42 3.83
C ILE A 51 1.75 0.65 2.66
N ALA A 52 1.57 -0.32 1.77
CA ALA A 52 0.58 -0.24 0.70
C ALA A 52 -0.86 -0.19 1.25
N GLY A 53 -1.18 -1.00 2.26
CA GLY A 53 -2.47 -0.97 2.96
C GLY A 53 -2.73 0.37 3.65
N SER A 54 -1.71 0.96 4.27
CA SER A 54 -1.75 2.32 4.82
C SER A 54 -2.11 3.35 3.75
N SER A 55 -1.43 3.32 2.60
CA SER A 55 -1.70 4.26 1.51
C SER A 55 -3.14 4.15 0.98
N ALA A 56 -3.68 2.93 0.92
CA ALA A 56 -5.07 2.68 0.53
C ALA A 56 -6.07 3.24 1.54
N ALA A 57 -5.77 3.13 2.85
CA ALA A 57 -6.60 3.70 3.90
C ALA A 57 -6.59 5.23 3.86
N ILE A 58 -5.43 5.87 3.71
CA ILE A 58 -5.31 7.33 3.53
C ILE A 58 -6.07 7.79 2.29
N ASN A 59 -5.95 7.07 1.17
CA ASN A 59 -6.73 7.40 -0.03
C ASN A 59 -8.24 7.40 0.25
N GLN A 60 -8.79 6.41 1.00
CA GLN A 60 -10.21 6.39 1.35
C GLN A 60 -10.61 7.55 2.27
N ILE A 61 -9.72 7.98 3.19
CA ILE A 61 -9.96 9.13 4.06
C ILE A 61 -10.05 10.42 3.24
N LEU A 62 -9.11 10.62 2.32
CA LEU A 62 -9.05 11.81 1.49
C LEU A 62 -10.18 11.87 0.46
N ASP A 63 -10.60 10.72 -0.04
CA ASP A 63 -11.70 10.58 -1.01
C ASP A 63 -13.10 10.60 -0.38
N PHE A 64 -13.24 10.64 0.94
CA PHE A 64 -14.51 10.48 1.66
C PHE A 64 -15.67 11.27 1.07
N LYS A 65 -15.47 12.56 0.76
CA LYS A 65 -16.51 13.43 0.19
C LYS A 65 -16.96 12.99 -1.21
N TYR A 66 -16.03 12.53 -2.04
CA TYR A 66 -16.33 12.04 -3.39
C TYR A 66 -16.97 10.65 -3.34
N ASP A 67 -16.48 9.79 -2.44
CA ASP A 67 -16.99 8.45 -2.27
C ASP A 67 -18.45 8.41 -1.79
N SER A 68 -18.86 9.40 -1.02
CA SER A 68 -20.23 9.48 -0.48
C SER A 68 -21.30 9.75 -1.55
N VAL A 69 -20.93 10.31 -2.70
CA VAL A 69 -21.84 10.60 -3.81
C VAL A 69 -21.77 9.58 -4.94
N MET A 70 -20.83 8.62 -4.86
CA MET A 70 -20.63 7.59 -5.90
C MET A 70 -21.27 6.26 -5.48
N GLU A 71 -22.11 5.68 -6.30
CA GLU A 71 -22.78 4.39 -6.03
C GLU A 71 -21.78 3.26 -5.74
N ARG A 72 -20.69 3.16 -6.51
CA ARG A 72 -19.66 2.13 -6.36
C ARG A 72 -18.91 2.18 -5.03
N THR A 73 -18.68 3.39 -4.49
CA THR A 73 -17.86 3.62 -3.29
C THR A 73 -18.67 4.01 -2.07
N GLY A 74 -19.97 4.28 -2.21
CA GLY A 74 -20.87 4.63 -1.12
C GLY A 74 -21.00 3.58 0.00
N LYS A 75 -20.56 2.34 -0.27
CA LYS A 75 -20.55 1.24 0.71
C LYS A 75 -19.23 1.13 1.51
N ARG A 76 -18.27 2.05 1.31
CA ARG A 76 -17.00 2.03 2.04
C ARG A 76 -17.19 2.25 3.54
N PRO A 77 -16.36 1.62 4.41
CA PRO A 77 -16.52 1.69 5.87
C PRO A 77 -16.58 3.10 6.45
N ILE A 78 -15.80 4.04 5.89
CA ILE A 78 -15.77 5.43 6.33
C ILE A 78 -17.07 6.14 5.91
N VAL A 79 -17.53 5.91 4.68
CA VAL A 79 -18.76 6.53 4.14
C VAL A 79 -20.00 6.07 4.89
N THR A 80 -20.07 4.79 5.24
CA THR A 80 -21.19 4.22 6.01
C THR A 80 -21.13 4.50 7.51
N GLY A 81 -20.09 5.22 7.99
CA GLY A 81 -19.92 5.54 9.41
C GLY A 81 -19.49 4.36 10.28
N LYS A 82 -19.20 3.19 9.71
CA LYS A 82 -18.74 2.00 10.47
C LYS A 82 -17.37 2.21 11.10
N ILE A 83 -16.52 3.01 10.46
CA ILE A 83 -15.21 3.43 10.98
C ILE A 83 -15.14 4.95 10.90
N SER A 84 -14.80 5.61 12.01
CA SER A 84 -14.58 7.05 12.02
C SER A 84 -13.30 7.42 11.24
N ILE A 85 -13.24 8.63 10.70
CA ILE A 85 -12.04 9.16 10.04
C ILE A 85 -10.83 9.10 10.98
N PHE A 86 -11.03 9.45 12.26
CA PHE A 86 -9.98 9.40 13.27
C PHE A 86 -9.43 7.99 13.45
N SER A 87 -10.31 6.99 13.63
CA SER A 87 -9.89 5.59 13.79
C SER A 87 -9.20 5.04 12.53
N ALA A 88 -9.69 5.42 11.34
CA ALA A 88 -9.06 5.06 10.08
C ALA A 88 -7.66 5.68 9.93
N THR A 89 -7.48 6.94 10.40
CA THR A 89 -6.18 7.63 10.39
C THR A 89 -5.19 6.94 11.33
N LEU A 90 -5.60 6.61 12.56
CA LEU A 90 -4.75 5.88 13.50
C LEU A 90 -4.35 4.51 12.95
N PHE A 91 -5.28 3.80 12.33
CA PHE A 91 -5.00 2.52 11.68
C PHE A 91 -3.99 2.66 10.54
N ALA A 92 -4.14 3.67 9.68
CA ALA A 92 -3.21 3.93 8.59
C ALA A 92 -1.80 4.26 9.10
N ILE A 93 -1.68 5.10 10.13
CA ILE A 93 -0.40 5.43 10.78
C ILE A 93 0.22 4.18 11.40
N PHE A 94 -0.56 3.36 12.09
CA PHE A 94 -0.10 2.11 12.68
C PHE A 94 0.48 1.16 11.62
N LEU A 95 -0.21 0.96 10.50
CA LEU A 95 0.29 0.14 9.40
C LEU A 95 1.58 0.71 8.79
N LEU A 96 1.65 2.03 8.60
CA LEU A 96 2.85 2.69 8.10
C LEU A 96 4.04 2.48 9.02
N PHE A 97 3.83 2.66 10.33
CA PHE A 97 4.89 2.52 11.34
C PHE A 97 5.40 1.08 11.41
N ILE A 98 4.51 0.09 11.53
CA ILE A 98 4.90 -1.32 11.60
C ILE A 98 5.58 -1.78 10.30
N GLY A 99 5.02 -1.41 9.14
CA GLY A 99 5.61 -1.74 7.85
C GLY A 99 7.01 -1.13 7.68
N SER A 100 7.19 0.14 8.08
CA SER A 100 8.49 0.81 8.06
C SER A 100 9.51 0.16 9.00
N ALA A 101 9.10 -0.18 10.21
CA ALA A 101 9.96 -0.85 11.18
C ALA A 101 10.43 -2.23 10.67
N LEU A 102 9.52 -3.02 10.07
CA LEU A 102 9.87 -4.32 9.50
C LEU A 102 10.92 -4.19 8.40
N ILE A 103 10.71 -3.27 7.44
CA ILE A 103 11.64 -3.10 6.32
C ILE A 103 12.99 -2.55 6.79
N LEU A 104 13.00 -1.55 7.68
CA LEU A 104 14.24 -0.94 8.16
C LEU A 104 15.09 -1.89 9.00
N TYR A 105 14.44 -2.76 9.80
CA TYR A 105 15.16 -3.65 10.70
C TYR A 105 15.66 -4.94 9.99
N PHE A 106 14.85 -5.53 9.11
CA PHE A 106 15.14 -6.84 8.53
C PHE A 106 15.63 -6.80 7.07
N ASN A 107 15.35 -5.72 6.35
CA ASN A 107 15.71 -5.60 4.94
C ASN A 107 16.79 -4.53 4.72
N ASN A 108 16.43 -3.36 4.20
CA ASN A 108 17.38 -2.27 3.94
C ASN A 108 16.70 -0.91 3.75
N PHE A 109 17.50 0.16 3.85
CA PHE A 109 17.03 1.53 3.72
C PHE A 109 16.49 1.85 2.32
N LEU A 110 17.08 1.29 1.25
CA LEU A 110 16.66 1.54 -0.12
C LEU A 110 15.22 1.08 -0.34
N THR A 111 14.87 -0.14 0.08
CA THR A 111 13.51 -0.67 0.00
C THR A 111 12.52 0.20 0.79
N TRP A 112 12.89 0.60 2.00
CA TRP A 112 12.06 1.51 2.79
C TRP A 112 11.85 2.84 2.07
N ALA A 113 12.91 3.48 1.58
CA ALA A 113 12.82 4.77 0.90
C ALA A 113 11.93 4.71 -0.37
N LEU A 114 12.08 3.67 -1.18
CA LEU A 114 11.25 3.46 -2.38
C LEU A 114 9.79 3.18 -2.01
N THR A 115 9.56 2.35 -0.99
CA THR A 115 8.19 2.02 -0.52
C THR A 115 7.52 3.27 0.07
N PHE A 116 8.25 4.04 0.86
CA PHE A 116 7.76 5.29 1.46
C PHE A 116 7.50 6.37 0.39
N ALA A 117 8.39 6.52 -0.59
CA ALA A 117 8.18 7.42 -1.72
C ALA A 117 6.91 7.03 -2.52
N THR A 118 6.71 5.74 -2.76
CA THR A 118 5.50 5.21 -3.41
C THR A 118 4.25 5.51 -2.56
N TRP A 119 4.33 5.36 -1.24
CA TRP A 119 3.26 5.71 -0.31
C TRP A 119 2.89 7.20 -0.39
N VAL A 120 3.89 8.11 -0.33
CA VAL A 120 3.68 9.56 -0.48
C VAL A 120 3.04 9.87 -1.84
N PHE A 121 3.59 9.28 -2.90
CA PHE A 121 3.09 9.48 -4.25
C PHE A 121 1.61 9.09 -4.39
N TYR A 122 1.24 7.89 -3.95
CA TYR A 122 -0.12 7.40 -4.07
C TYR A 122 -1.09 8.09 -3.11
N ALA A 123 -0.71 8.23 -1.82
CA ALA A 123 -1.60 8.77 -0.80
C ALA A 123 -1.91 10.27 -1.03
N PHE A 124 -0.92 11.05 -1.47
CA PHE A 124 -1.07 12.51 -1.59
C PHE A 124 -1.03 13.01 -3.03
N ILE A 125 0.04 12.71 -3.77
CA ILE A 125 0.23 13.28 -5.12
C ILE A 125 -0.86 12.77 -6.06
N TYR A 126 -1.05 11.46 -6.16
CA TYR A 126 -2.09 10.87 -6.98
C TYR A 126 -3.48 11.28 -6.48
N THR A 127 -3.78 11.10 -5.20
CA THR A 127 -5.13 11.28 -4.67
C THR A 127 -5.60 12.73 -4.69
N LYS A 128 -4.73 13.70 -4.39
CA LYS A 128 -5.12 15.12 -4.31
C LYS A 128 -4.91 15.90 -5.59
N ILE A 129 -3.87 15.57 -6.37
CA ILE A 129 -3.45 16.37 -7.52
C ILE A 129 -3.79 15.67 -8.83
N LEU A 130 -3.23 14.48 -9.05
CA LEU A 130 -3.30 13.83 -10.35
C LEU A 130 -4.70 13.33 -10.70
N LYS A 131 -5.44 12.86 -9.74
CA LYS A 131 -6.80 12.33 -9.94
C LYS A 131 -7.74 13.30 -10.66
N PHE A 132 -7.48 14.60 -10.53
CA PHE A 132 -8.29 15.69 -11.14
C PHE A 132 -7.60 16.37 -12.33
N SER A 133 -6.41 15.91 -12.75
CA SER A 133 -5.56 16.57 -13.75
C SER A 133 -5.77 16.09 -15.19
N GLY A 134 -6.94 15.49 -15.51
CA GLY A 134 -7.26 15.06 -16.87
C GLY A 134 -6.80 13.66 -17.23
N VAL A 135 -6.61 13.36 -18.51
CA VAL A 135 -6.40 12.00 -19.06
C VAL A 135 -5.10 11.35 -18.58
N LEU A 136 -4.06 12.14 -18.30
CA LEU A 136 -2.75 11.66 -17.86
C LEU A 136 -2.76 11.05 -16.43
N ASN A 137 -3.83 11.26 -15.66
CA ASN A 137 -3.94 10.73 -14.30
C ASN A 137 -3.81 9.19 -14.25
N ILE A 138 -4.35 8.48 -15.24
CA ILE A 138 -4.32 7.02 -15.32
C ILE A 138 -2.90 6.53 -15.57
N VAL A 139 -2.18 7.16 -16.51
CA VAL A 139 -0.81 6.78 -16.87
C VAL A 139 0.14 7.03 -15.70
N ILE A 140 0.10 8.23 -15.13
CA ILE A 140 0.97 8.61 -14.01
C ILE A 140 0.57 7.84 -12.73
N GLY A 141 -0.73 7.62 -12.49
CA GLY A 141 -1.22 6.78 -11.40
C GLY A 141 -0.74 5.33 -11.49
N GLY A 142 -0.53 4.83 -12.72
CA GLY A 142 0.03 3.52 -13.00
C GLY A 142 1.45 3.31 -12.44
N LEU A 143 2.24 4.39 -12.25
CA LEU A 143 3.57 4.30 -11.65
C LEU A 143 3.55 3.65 -10.26
N ALA A 144 2.59 4.02 -9.40
CA ALA A 144 2.46 3.38 -8.09
C ALA A 144 2.14 1.89 -8.20
N GLY A 145 1.36 1.51 -9.22
CA GLY A 145 1.00 0.12 -9.50
C GLY A 145 2.14 -0.71 -10.10
N SER A 146 3.14 -0.08 -10.71
CA SER A 146 4.31 -0.74 -11.28
C SER A 146 5.48 -0.90 -10.30
N MET A 147 5.43 -0.25 -9.14
CA MET A 147 6.50 -0.30 -8.13
C MET A 147 6.68 -1.65 -7.43
N PRO A 148 5.64 -2.48 -7.17
CA PRO A 148 5.79 -3.69 -6.37
C PRO A 148 6.88 -4.66 -6.84
N PRO A 149 7.10 -4.93 -8.14
CA PRO A 149 8.24 -5.75 -8.58
C PRO A 149 9.59 -5.18 -8.14
N LEU A 150 9.78 -3.85 -8.27
CA LEU A 150 11.01 -3.19 -7.85
C LEU A 150 11.19 -3.25 -6.32
N LEU A 151 10.11 -3.05 -5.57
CA LEU A 151 10.12 -3.15 -4.10
C LEU A 151 10.44 -4.56 -3.63
N GLY A 152 9.86 -5.58 -4.29
CA GLY A 152 10.16 -6.98 -4.01
C GLY A 152 11.63 -7.31 -4.29
N TRP A 153 12.15 -6.88 -5.44
CA TRP A 153 13.56 -7.06 -5.80
C TRP A 153 14.50 -6.46 -4.74
N THR A 154 14.34 -5.16 -4.46
CA THR A 154 15.22 -4.46 -3.51
C THR A 154 15.11 -5.00 -2.09
N ALA A 155 13.96 -5.55 -1.69
CA ALA A 155 13.76 -6.12 -0.35
C ALA A 155 14.69 -7.31 -0.08
N VAL A 156 15.01 -8.11 -1.08
CA VAL A 156 15.82 -9.31 -0.92
C VAL A 156 17.28 -9.12 -1.36
N VAL A 157 17.52 -8.33 -2.42
CA VAL A 157 18.85 -8.06 -2.97
C VAL A 157 19.52 -6.86 -2.30
N GLY A 158 18.79 -5.77 -2.10
CA GLY A 158 19.31 -4.54 -1.48
C GLY A 158 19.84 -3.50 -2.49
N THR A 159 19.84 -3.80 -3.78
CA THR A 159 20.28 -2.91 -4.86
C THR A 159 19.26 -2.86 -5.99
N ILE A 160 19.45 -1.92 -6.93
CA ILE A 160 18.71 -1.82 -8.19
C ILE A 160 19.74 -2.19 -9.28
N ASP A 161 19.72 -3.44 -9.69
CA ASP A 161 20.57 -3.95 -10.78
C ASP A 161 19.69 -4.37 -11.95
#